data_012ae48bc8ac8c0138406af02e06b1cd
#
_entry.id   012ae48bc8ac8c0138406af02e06b1cd
#
_cell.length_a   1.000
_cell.length_b   1.000
_cell.length_c   1.000
_cell.angle_alpha   90.00
_cell.angle_beta   90.00
_cell.angle_gamma   90.00
#
_symmetry.space_group_name_H-M   'P 1'
#
loop_
_entity.id
_entity.type
_entity.pdbx_description
1 polymer ?
#
loop_
_entity_poly.entity_id
_entity_poly.type
_entity_poly.pdbx_seq_one_letter_code
_entity_poly.pdbx_strand_id
1 'polypeptide(L)'
;MASLVRNSTFAGLLHFVSQGRFFKPHPVVGTNFKIYEQYFTVDEKTGVIIVGWYGDNDPENPYNWSFTYKLWVNTLLFVMMLSVYMGSSIVSPGIPDLANYFGVPETVGILSMSLFIWGYGIGPCILSPITEISWVGRNGPYIIGLGLFTIMQIPNALVDNVAGYMILRFINGFLGSPVLATGGATVGDIWRIEGGFMNGLAFWGLGAYGGPTLGPLIAGFAAQNLGWRWTIWPLFCLNGIVWTLLFFTFPETSSETILSRRASQLRKHTGNELYRSRGEIKDRQFSMSKLLVETLYRPMELTITEPVLLCSNIYIAYLYGI
;
A
#
# COMPACT_ATOMS: atom_id res chain seq x y z
N MET A 1 22.11 -5.22 4.64
CA MET A 1 21.22 -4.82 5.74
C MET A 1 21.21 -3.31 5.99
N ALA A 2 22.35 -2.63 6.13
CA ALA A 2 22.39 -1.19 6.41
C ALA A 2 21.68 -0.31 5.33
N SER A 3 21.71 -0.71 4.07
CA SER A 3 21.03 -0.02 2.97
C SER A 3 19.50 -0.17 3.00
N LEU A 4 19.00 -1.32 3.48
CA LEU A 4 17.57 -1.59 3.64
C LEU A 4 16.93 -0.62 4.64
N VAL A 5 17.54 -0.52 5.82
CA VAL A 5 17.04 0.34 6.90
C VAL A 5 17.16 1.83 6.53
N ARG A 6 18.21 2.21 5.81
CA ARG A 6 18.48 3.62 5.47
C ARG A 6 17.40 4.26 4.58
N ASN A 7 16.74 3.48 3.74
CA ASN A 7 15.71 3.96 2.83
C ASN A 7 14.28 3.75 3.38
N SER A 8 14.15 3.27 4.62
CA SER A 8 12.87 2.99 5.28
C SER A 8 12.26 4.24 5.91
N THR A 9 10.98 4.15 6.27
CA THR A 9 10.27 5.19 7.04
C THR A 9 10.91 5.43 8.40
N PHE A 10 11.40 4.36 9.04
CA PHE A 10 12.12 4.45 10.30
C PHE A 10 13.34 5.38 10.20
N ALA A 11 14.16 5.21 9.15
CA ALA A 11 15.30 6.08 8.94
C ALA A 11 14.90 7.54 8.68
N GLY A 12 13.81 7.75 7.94
CA GLY A 12 13.23 9.07 7.70
C GLY A 12 12.77 9.76 8.99
N LEU A 13 12.04 9.03 9.84
CA LEU A 13 11.60 9.51 11.15
C LEU A 13 12.79 9.79 12.08
N LEU A 14 13.76 8.89 12.13
CA LEU A 14 14.93 9.05 12.99
C LEU A 14 15.82 10.21 12.52
N HIS A 15 15.92 10.43 11.20
CA HIS A 15 16.57 11.62 10.63
C HIS A 15 15.84 12.91 11.05
N PHE A 16 14.52 12.92 10.99
CA PHE A 16 13.71 14.08 11.39
C PHE A 16 13.84 14.35 12.89
N VAL A 17 13.65 13.35 13.75
CA VAL A 17 13.73 13.47 15.22
C VAL A 17 15.15 13.83 15.69
N SER A 18 16.18 13.28 15.04
CA SER A 18 17.58 13.54 15.38
C SER A 18 18.13 14.85 14.80
N GLN A 19 17.27 15.67 14.15
CA GLN A 19 17.68 16.89 13.46
C GLN A 19 18.86 16.68 12.48
N GLY A 20 18.82 15.57 11.77
CA GLY A 20 19.81 15.26 10.74
C GLY A 20 21.10 14.58 11.23
N ARG A 21 21.19 14.14 12.51
CA ARG A 21 22.40 13.48 13.05
C ARG A 21 22.53 12.03 12.59
N PHE A 22 21.42 11.28 12.50
CA PHE A 22 21.41 9.87 12.10
C PHE A 22 20.75 9.70 10.73
N PHE A 23 21.22 8.68 10.01
CA PHE A 23 20.70 8.29 8.69
C PHE A 23 20.56 9.47 7.71
N LYS A 24 21.69 10.17 7.47
CA LYS A 24 21.71 11.19 6.41
C LYS A 24 21.21 10.54 5.12
N PRO A 25 20.21 11.14 4.44
CA PRO A 25 19.83 10.70 3.11
C PRO A 25 21.08 10.64 2.23
N HIS A 26 21.06 9.82 1.19
CA HIS A 26 22.17 9.76 0.25
C HIS A 26 22.54 11.20 -0.13
N PRO A 27 23.80 11.59 -0.06
CA PRO A 27 24.19 12.93 -0.48
C PRO A 27 23.87 13.08 -1.96
N VAL A 28 22.67 13.58 -2.24
CA VAL A 28 22.20 13.93 -3.59
C VAL A 28 23.11 15.02 -4.19
N VAL A 29 23.81 15.72 -3.30
CA VAL A 29 24.70 16.82 -3.61
C VAL A 29 26.07 16.49 -3.01
N GLY A 30 26.81 15.62 -3.68
CA GLY A 30 28.25 15.54 -3.50
C GLY A 30 28.90 16.78 -4.07
N THR A 31 30.20 16.98 -3.78
CA THR A 31 31.05 18.10 -4.18
C THR A 31 31.05 18.46 -5.68
N ASN A 32 30.36 17.69 -6.54
CA ASN A 32 30.31 17.86 -8.00
C ASN A 32 28.89 18.05 -8.55
N PHE A 33 28.10 18.92 -7.93
CA PHE A 33 26.74 19.27 -8.37
C PHE A 33 26.65 19.63 -9.88
N LYS A 34 27.64 20.35 -10.42
CA LYS A 34 27.67 20.74 -11.83
C LYS A 34 27.65 19.57 -12.82
N ILE A 35 28.11 18.38 -12.41
CA ILE A 35 28.11 17.19 -13.28
C ILE A 35 26.67 16.68 -13.47
N TYR A 36 25.80 16.93 -12.53
CA TYR A 36 24.42 16.43 -12.57
C TYR A 36 23.45 17.38 -13.27
N GLU A 37 23.81 18.67 -13.43
CA GLU A 37 23.00 19.66 -14.16
C GLU A 37 22.71 19.25 -15.61
N GLN A 38 23.62 18.51 -16.25
CA GLN A 38 23.45 18.00 -17.62
C GLN A 38 22.28 17.02 -17.78
N TYR A 39 21.81 16.41 -16.67
CA TYR A 39 20.68 15.47 -16.69
C TYR A 39 19.34 16.15 -16.41
N PHE A 40 19.34 17.44 -16.14
CA PHE A 40 18.13 18.20 -15.89
C PHE A 40 17.62 18.83 -17.18
N THR A 41 16.31 18.87 -17.32
CA THR A 41 15.66 19.49 -18.47
C THR A 41 15.09 20.83 -18.05
N VAL A 42 15.43 21.90 -18.75
CA VAL A 42 14.82 23.21 -18.52
C VAL A 42 13.59 23.35 -19.39
N ASP A 43 12.47 23.65 -18.78
CA ASP A 43 11.25 24.02 -19.51
C ASP A 43 11.41 25.45 -20.04
N GLU A 44 11.57 25.62 -21.34
CA GLU A 44 11.80 26.90 -22.00
C GLU A 44 10.67 27.93 -21.77
N LYS A 45 9.44 27.45 -21.48
CA LYS A 45 8.28 28.34 -21.28
C LYS A 45 8.20 28.90 -19.87
N THR A 46 8.62 28.13 -18.88
CA THR A 46 8.47 28.49 -17.46
C THR A 46 9.80 28.77 -16.78
N GLY A 47 10.92 28.44 -17.40
CA GLY A 47 12.25 28.51 -16.82
C GLY A 47 12.47 27.52 -15.66
N VAL A 48 11.54 26.59 -15.45
CA VAL A 48 11.62 25.58 -14.38
C VAL A 48 12.64 24.50 -14.75
N ILE A 49 13.49 24.15 -13.80
CA ILE A 49 14.50 23.10 -13.95
C ILE A 49 13.86 21.78 -13.48
N ILE A 50 13.56 20.90 -14.42
CA ILE A 50 12.94 19.61 -14.15
C ILE A 50 14.01 18.62 -13.69
N VAL A 51 13.91 18.21 -12.42
CA VAL A 51 14.83 17.24 -11.81
C VAL A 51 14.48 15.84 -12.27
N GLY A 52 15.44 15.12 -12.83
CA GLY A 52 15.35 13.74 -13.30
C GLY A 52 16.34 12.81 -12.60
N TRP A 53 16.49 11.61 -13.18
CA TRP A 53 17.49 10.64 -12.76
C TRP A 53 18.88 11.05 -13.27
N TYR A 54 19.92 10.72 -12.52
CA TYR A 54 21.32 10.97 -12.90
C TYR A 54 21.84 9.94 -13.90
N GLY A 55 21.11 9.74 -15.00
CA GLY A 55 21.41 8.75 -16.02
C GLY A 55 20.78 7.39 -15.77
N ASP A 56 21.10 6.43 -16.64
CA ASP A 56 20.45 5.10 -16.65
C ASP A 56 20.80 4.25 -15.43
N ASN A 57 21.96 4.46 -14.80
CA ASN A 57 22.46 3.67 -13.67
C ASN A 57 22.27 4.38 -12.32
N ASP A 58 21.36 5.32 -12.20
CA ASP A 58 21.08 6.01 -10.94
C ASP A 58 20.66 5.00 -9.85
N PRO A 59 21.40 4.91 -8.72
CA PRO A 59 21.13 3.93 -7.67
C PRO A 59 19.83 4.21 -6.88
N GLU A 60 19.30 5.44 -6.94
CA GLU A 60 18.03 5.79 -6.32
C GLU A 60 16.84 5.40 -7.18
N ASN A 61 17.06 5.12 -8.47
CA ASN A 61 16.01 4.63 -9.34
C ASN A 61 15.62 3.19 -8.96
N PRO A 62 14.36 2.92 -8.58
CA PRO A 62 13.93 1.58 -8.18
C PRO A 62 14.16 0.50 -9.24
N TYR A 63 14.13 0.89 -10.53
CA TYR A 63 14.44 -0.04 -11.63
C TYR A 63 15.88 -0.56 -11.61
N ASN A 64 16.80 0.13 -10.93
CA ASN A 64 18.22 -0.23 -10.88
C ASN A 64 18.60 -0.99 -9.59
N TRP A 65 17.63 -1.23 -8.70
CA TRP A 65 17.90 -1.99 -7.48
C TRP A 65 18.33 -3.43 -7.79
N SER A 66 19.15 -4.00 -6.92
CA SER A 66 19.58 -5.39 -7.05
C SER A 66 18.38 -6.35 -7.02
N PHE A 67 18.51 -7.49 -7.70
CA PHE A 67 17.46 -8.51 -7.75
C PHE A 67 16.98 -8.92 -6.34
N THR A 68 17.93 -9.16 -5.43
CA THR A 68 17.62 -9.56 -4.05
C THR A 68 16.81 -8.47 -3.31
N TYR A 69 17.12 -7.18 -3.55
CA TYR A 69 16.39 -6.10 -2.94
C TYR A 69 14.97 -5.97 -3.48
N LYS A 70 14.80 -6.09 -4.78
CA LYS A 70 13.48 -6.13 -5.43
C LYS A 70 12.65 -7.31 -4.94
N LEU A 71 13.26 -8.49 -4.82
CA LEU A 71 12.59 -9.68 -4.31
C LEU A 71 12.16 -9.50 -2.85
N TRP A 72 12.99 -8.87 -2.02
CA TRP A 72 12.62 -8.53 -0.64
C TRP A 72 11.40 -7.63 -0.58
N VAL A 73 11.39 -6.53 -1.33
CA VAL A 73 10.26 -5.60 -1.39
C VAL A 73 9.00 -6.32 -1.89
N ASN A 74 9.13 -7.15 -2.92
CA ASN A 74 8.01 -7.93 -3.46
C ASN A 74 7.48 -8.96 -2.44
N THR A 75 8.37 -9.58 -1.64
CA THR A 75 7.98 -10.48 -0.56
C THR A 75 7.20 -9.75 0.54
N LEU A 76 7.60 -8.53 0.89
CA LEU A 76 6.86 -7.70 1.83
C LEU A 76 5.46 -7.37 1.30
N LEU A 77 5.34 -7.03 0.01
CA LEU A 77 4.04 -6.79 -0.63
C LEU A 77 3.16 -8.05 -0.63
N PHE A 78 3.75 -9.23 -0.92
CA PHE A 78 3.05 -10.52 -0.86
C PHE A 78 2.51 -10.81 0.55
N VAL A 79 3.36 -10.72 1.58
CA VAL A 79 2.95 -11.01 2.96
C VAL A 79 1.91 -10.00 3.47
N MET A 80 2.04 -8.74 3.09
CA MET A 80 1.07 -7.68 3.38
C MET A 80 -0.28 -7.99 2.73
N MET A 81 -0.28 -8.38 1.44
CA MET A 81 -1.48 -8.78 0.71
C MET A 81 -2.15 -9.99 1.37
N LEU A 82 -1.37 -11.02 1.66
CA LEU A 82 -1.82 -12.23 2.32
C LEU A 82 -2.49 -11.92 3.67
N SER A 83 -1.86 -11.08 4.49
CA SER A 83 -2.35 -10.75 5.83
C SER A 83 -3.66 -9.95 5.80
N VAL A 84 -3.80 -9.00 4.88
CA VAL A 84 -5.04 -8.21 4.74
C VAL A 84 -6.18 -9.08 4.19
N TYR A 85 -5.92 -9.88 3.14
CA TYR A 85 -6.94 -10.76 2.57
C TYR A 85 -7.38 -11.87 3.54
N MET A 86 -6.47 -12.36 4.38
CA MET A 86 -6.81 -13.28 5.47
C MET A 86 -7.90 -12.68 6.38
N GLY A 87 -7.89 -11.37 6.62
CA GLY A 87 -8.90 -10.67 7.41
C GLY A 87 -10.33 -10.81 6.91
N SER A 88 -10.55 -11.08 5.61
CA SER A 88 -11.89 -11.28 5.06
C SER A 88 -12.52 -12.60 5.52
N SER A 89 -11.76 -13.67 5.55
CA SER A 89 -12.24 -15.05 5.76
C SER A 89 -11.95 -15.64 7.15
N ILE A 90 -11.04 -15.02 7.91
CA ILE A 90 -10.56 -15.57 9.18
C ILE A 90 -11.66 -15.79 10.23
N VAL A 91 -12.76 -15.05 10.15
CA VAL A 91 -13.89 -15.20 11.07
C VAL A 91 -14.84 -16.34 10.69
N SER A 92 -14.72 -16.91 9.49
CA SER A 92 -15.65 -17.91 8.97
C SER A 92 -15.88 -19.09 9.91
N PRO A 93 -14.84 -19.73 10.51
CA PRO A 93 -15.06 -20.85 11.41
C PRO A 93 -15.73 -20.47 12.75
N GLY A 94 -15.66 -19.19 13.12
CA GLY A 94 -16.25 -18.66 14.35
C GLY A 94 -17.68 -18.14 14.18
N ILE A 95 -18.27 -18.15 12.97
CA ILE A 95 -19.60 -17.59 12.72
C ILE A 95 -20.72 -18.22 13.57
N PRO A 96 -20.80 -19.54 13.73
CA PRO A 96 -21.83 -20.14 14.57
C PRO A 96 -21.74 -19.70 16.03
N ASP A 97 -20.54 -19.66 16.57
CA ASP A 97 -20.28 -19.19 17.94
C ASP A 97 -20.57 -17.71 18.13
N LEU A 98 -20.17 -16.88 17.15
CA LEU A 98 -20.48 -15.45 17.10
C LEU A 98 -22.01 -15.21 17.06
N ALA A 99 -22.73 -15.94 16.23
CA ALA A 99 -24.19 -15.86 16.10
C ALA A 99 -24.87 -16.19 17.42
N ASN A 100 -24.45 -17.28 18.08
CA ASN A 100 -24.93 -17.67 19.40
C ASN A 100 -24.61 -16.64 20.48
N TYR A 101 -23.39 -16.07 20.48
CA TYR A 101 -22.97 -15.06 21.45
C TYR A 101 -23.83 -13.79 21.38
N PHE A 102 -24.11 -13.29 20.19
CA PHE A 102 -24.92 -12.08 19.98
C PHE A 102 -26.45 -12.36 19.93
N GLY A 103 -26.86 -13.61 19.91
CA GLY A 103 -28.27 -13.98 19.79
C GLY A 103 -28.89 -13.62 18.43
N VAL A 104 -28.11 -13.69 17.35
CA VAL A 104 -28.51 -13.32 15.99
C VAL A 104 -28.43 -14.52 15.05
N PRO A 105 -29.16 -14.52 13.91
CA PRO A 105 -29.02 -15.55 12.89
C PRO A 105 -27.60 -15.62 12.32
N GLU A 106 -27.14 -16.77 11.86
CA GLU A 106 -25.83 -16.95 11.22
C GLU A 106 -25.65 -16.06 9.98
N THR A 107 -26.74 -15.73 9.27
CA THR A 107 -26.74 -14.79 8.15
C THR A 107 -26.15 -13.43 8.55
N VAL A 108 -26.39 -12.97 9.78
CA VAL A 108 -25.78 -11.73 10.31
C VAL A 108 -24.29 -11.94 10.54
N GLY A 109 -23.86 -13.12 10.99
CA GLY A 109 -22.44 -13.47 11.08
C GLY A 109 -21.74 -13.42 9.72
N ILE A 110 -22.36 -13.96 8.67
CA ILE A 110 -21.87 -13.91 7.28
C ILE A 110 -21.80 -12.45 6.78
N LEU A 111 -22.77 -11.60 7.15
CA LEU A 111 -22.74 -10.18 6.80
C LEU A 111 -21.46 -9.49 7.28
N SER A 112 -20.87 -9.92 8.38
CA SER A 112 -19.60 -9.38 8.88
C SER A 112 -18.44 -9.57 7.90
N MET A 113 -18.41 -10.69 7.16
CA MET A 113 -17.44 -10.95 6.11
C MET A 113 -17.71 -10.03 4.90
N SER A 114 -18.97 -9.93 4.49
CA SER A 114 -19.39 -9.08 3.37
C SER A 114 -19.06 -7.61 3.62
N LEU A 115 -19.28 -7.10 4.84
CA LEU A 115 -18.94 -5.73 5.21
C LEU A 115 -17.44 -5.46 5.15
N PHE A 116 -16.61 -6.42 5.55
CA PHE A 116 -15.16 -6.30 5.39
C PHE A 116 -14.79 -6.21 3.91
N ILE A 117 -15.37 -7.07 3.06
CA ILE A 117 -15.17 -7.09 1.61
C ILE A 117 -15.61 -5.75 0.99
N TRP A 118 -16.74 -5.22 1.39
CA TRP A 118 -17.20 -3.91 0.95
C TRP A 118 -16.25 -2.79 1.36
N GLY A 119 -15.76 -2.83 2.60
CA GLY A 119 -14.75 -1.89 3.08
C GLY A 119 -13.51 -1.86 2.19
N TYR A 120 -12.92 -3.02 1.90
CA TYR A 120 -11.73 -3.08 1.05
C TYR A 120 -12.02 -2.86 -0.45
N GLY A 121 -13.25 -3.03 -0.91
CA GLY A 121 -13.66 -2.69 -2.27
C GLY A 121 -13.83 -1.18 -2.49
N ILE A 122 -14.41 -0.47 -1.52
CA ILE A 122 -14.60 0.99 -1.58
C ILE A 122 -13.32 1.75 -1.23
N GLY A 123 -12.54 1.23 -0.29
CA GLY A 123 -11.34 1.89 0.24
C GLY A 123 -10.33 2.32 -0.83
N PRO A 124 -9.98 1.47 -1.82
CA PRO A 124 -9.04 1.85 -2.87
C PRO A 124 -9.49 3.06 -3.69
N CYS A 125 -10.78 3.22 -3.90
CA CYS A 125 -11.31 4.38 -4.63
C CYS A 125 -10.95 5.72 -3.97
N ILE A 126 -10.73 5.73 -2.65
CA ILE A 126 -10.39 6.92 -1.89
C ILE A 126 -8.89 6.96 -1.55
N LEU A 127 -8.32 5.83 -1.15
CA LEU A 127 -6.96 5.78 -0.62
C LEU A 127 -5.89 5.59 -1.70
N SER A 128 -6.21 4.93 -2.85
CA SER A 128 -5.24 4.72 -3.93
C SER A 128 -4.73 6.04 -4.54
N PRO A 129 -5.59 7.03 -4.89
CA PRO A 129 -5.10 8.29 -5.45
C PRO A 129 -4.17 9.07 -4.52
N ILE A 130 -4.34 8.91 -3.21
CA ILE A 130 -3.48 9.56 -2.21
C ILE A 130 -2.04 9.05 -2.36
N THR A 131 -1.85 7.79 -2.76
CA THR A 131 -0.52 7.20 -2.96
C THR A 131 0.21 7.74 -4.20
N GLU A 132 -0.51 8.36 -5.13
CA GLU A 132 0.06 8.94 -6.36
C GLU A 132 0.51 10.39 -6.19
N ILE A 133 0.13 11.03 -5.09
CA ILE A 133 0.56 12.39 -4.79
C ILE A 133 2.07 12.40 -4.50
N SER A 134 2.82 13.26 -5.18
CA SER A 134 4.29 13.22 -5.18
C SER A 134 4.94 13.47 -3.80
N TRP A 135 4.25 14.13 -2.87
CA TRP A 135 4.77 14.34 -1.51
C TRP A 135 4.37 13.24 -0.53
N VAL A 136 3.32 12.44 -0.82
CA VAL A 136 2.86 11.30 0.01
C VAL A 136 3.63 10.03 -0.32
N GLY A 137 3.58 9.60 -1.57
CA GLY A 137 4.21 8.38 -2.07
C GLY A 137 3.48 7.09 -1.68
N ARG A 138 4.11 5.95 -1.94
CA ARG A 138 3.54 4.62 -1.67
C ARG A 138 3.70 4.21 -0.20
N ASN A 139 4.83 4.54 0.40
CA ASN A 139 5.22 4.03 1.72
C ASN A 139 4.31 4.52 2.85
N GLY A 140 3.96 5.83 2.85
CA GLY A 140 3.12 6.42 3.88
C GLY A 140 1.77 5.73 4.07
N PRO A 141 0.94 5.63 3.03
CA PRO A 141 -0.36 4.96 3.08
C PRO A 141 -0.30 3.48 3.49
N TYR A 142 0.75 2.74 3.09
CA TYR A 142 0.91 1.35 3.53
C TYR A 142 1.16 1.25 5.04
N ILE A 143 2.07 2.05 5.58
CA ILE A 143 2.40 2.01 6.99
C ILE A 143 1.24 2.51 7.86
N ILE A 144 0.62 3.62 7.47
CA ILE A 144 -0.51 4.17 8.21
C ILE A 144 -1.72 3.24 8.10
N GLY A 145 -2.06 2.79 6.89
CA GLY A 145 -3.21 1.92 6.65
C GLY A 145 -3.09 0.59 7.40
N LEU A 146 -1.95 -0.12 7.25
CA LEU A 146 -1.74 -1.38 7.94
C LEU A 146 -1.60 -1.22 9.46
N GLY A 147 -1.01 -0.12 9.92
CA GLY A 147 -0.92 0.19 11.35
C GLY A 147 -2.30 0.41 11.97
N LEU A 148 -3.14 1.22 11.35
CA LEU A 148 -4.52 1.43 11.79
C LEU A 148 -5.34 0.15 11.68
N PHE A 149 -5.19 -0.62 10.58
CA PHE A 149 -5.82 -1.93 10.42
C PHE A 149 -5.44 -2.88 11.57
N THR A 150 -4.16 -2.91 11.95
CA THR A 150 -3.68 -3.74 13.07
C THR A 150 -4.30 -3.30 14.40
N ILE A 151 -4.28 -1.99 14.70
CA ILE A 151 -4.84 -1.44 15.94
C ILE A 151 -6.34 -1.70 16.04
N MET A 152 -7.08 -1.57 14.93
CA MET A 152 -8.52 -1.79 14.88
C MET A 152 -8.94 -3.26 15.06
N GLN A 153 -8.01 -4.23 14.99
CA GLN A 153 -8.30 -5.61 15.39
C GLN A 153 -8.59 -5.73 16.88
N ILE A 154 -8.00 -4.87 17.73
CA ILE A 154 -8.21 -4.92 19.18
C ILE A 154 -9.68 -4.64 19.54
N PRO A 155 -10.28 -3.48 19.17
CA PRO A 155 -11.70 -3.24 19.45
C PRO A 155 -12.60 -4.25 18.73
N ASN A 156 -12.19 -4.75 17.54
CA ASN A 156 -12.95 -5.77 16.83
C ASN A 156 -13.04 -7.11 17.59
N ALA A 157 -11.98 -7.50 18.33
CA ALA A 157 -11.97 -8.68 19.18
C ALA A 157 -12.71 -8.49 20.52
N LEU A 158 -12.83 -7.24 21.00
CA LEU A 158 -13.35 -6.92 22.34
C LEU A 158 -14.79 -6.40 22.35
N VAL A 159 -15.36 -6.09 21.19
CA VAL A 159 -16.71 -5.51 21.11
C VAL A 159 -17.79 -6.49 21.60
N ASP A 160 -18.78 -5.93 22.33
CA ASP A 160 -19.87 -6.71 22.94
C ASP A 160 -21.24 -6.48 22.28
N ASN A 161 -21.30 -5.70 21.20
CA ASN A 161 -22.52 -5.49 20.44
C ASN A 161 -22.32 -5.76 18.95
N VAL A 162 -23.36 -6.33 18.31
CA VAL A 162 -23.30 -6.73 16.90
C VAL A 162 -23.14 -5.54 15.96
N ALA A 163 -23.78 -4.41 16.23
CA ALA A 163 -23.69 -3.22 15.37
C ALA A 163 -22.27 -2.65 15.36
N GLY A 164 -21.65 -2.53 16.54
CA GLY A 164 -20.25 -2.11 16.67
C GLY A 164 -19.30 -3.07 15.95
N TYR A 165 -19.53 -4.40 16.08
CA TYR A 165 -18.75 -5.40 15.37
C TYR A 165 -18.83 -5.21 13.85
N MET A 166 -20.03 -5.02 13.31
CA MET A 166 -20.24 -4.82 11.87
C MET A 166 -19.54 -3.55 11.35
N ILE A 167 -19.66 -2.43 12.08
CA ILE A 167 -18.98 -1.16 11.72
C ILE A 167 -17.47 -1.36 11.75
N LEU A 168 -16.92 -2.01 12.76
CA LEU A 168 -15.49 -2.29 12.87
C LEU A 168 -14.99 -3.19 11.73
N ARG A 169 -15.77 -4.18 11.31
CA ARG A 169 -15.44 -5.02 10.15
C ARG A 169 -15.32 -4.21 8.86
N PHE A 170 -16.26 -3.30 8.62
CA PHE A 170 -16.20 -2.40 7.47
C PHE A 170 -14.96 -1.48 7.53
N ILE A 171 -14.72 -0.83 8.68
CA ILE A 171 -13.57 0.06 8.88
C ILE A 171 -12.26 -0.71 8.69
N ASN A 172 -12.16 -1.93 9.21
CA ASN A 172 -10.98 -2.78 9.03
C ASN A 172 -10.72 -3.08 7.55
N GLY A 173 -11.74 -3.46 6.79
CA GLY A 173 -11.62 -3.66 5.35
C GLY A 173 -11.13 -2.40 4.64
N PHE A 174 -11.71 -1.24 4.96
CA PHE A 174 -11.34 0.05 4.39
C PHE A 174 -9.87 0.41 4.66
N LEU A 175 -9.41 0.25 5.90
CA LEU A 175 -8.03 0.59 6.31
C LEU A 175 -6.98 -0.35 5.69
N GLY A 176 -7.31 -1.62 5.48
CA GLY A 176 -6.44 -2.60 4.81
C GLY A 176 -6.35 -2.41 3.29
N SER A 177 -7.25 -1.65 2.68
CA SER A 177 -7.44 -1.58 1.24
C SER A 177 -6.29 -1.00 0.40
N PRO A 178 -5.40 -0.11 0.87
CA PRO A 178 -4.33 0.45 0.03
C PRO A 178 -3.45 -0.62 -0.61
N VAL A 179 -3.25 -1.74 0.07
CA VAL A 179 -2.43 -2.86 -0.41
C VAL A 179 -2.98 -3.47 -1.68
N LEU A 180 -4.32 -3.56 -1.79
CA LEU A 180 -5.00 -4.21 -2.91
C LEU A 180 -4.78 -3.47 -4.22
N ALA A 181 -5.00 -2.16 -4.21
CA ALA A 181 -4.98 -1.37 -5.43
C ALA A 181 -3.57 -0.93 -5.81
N THR A 182 -2.76 -0.54 -4.83
CA THR A 182 -1.46 0.06 -5.12
C THR A 182 -0.30 -0.93 -5.09
N GLY A 183 -0.53 -2.17 -4.60
CA GLY A 183 0.49 -3.22 -4.58
C GLY A 183 0.98 -3.58 -5.99
N GLY A 184 0.07 -3.77 -6.94
CA GLY A 184 0.43 -4.00 -8.34
C GLY A 184 1.19 -2.83 -8.98
N ALA A 185 0.79 -1.59 -8.70
CA ALA A 185 1.50 -0.40 -9.14
C ALA A 185 2.91 -0.32 -8.53
N THR A 186 3.07 -0.69 -7.25
CA THR A 186 4.38 -0.77 -6.59
C THR A 186 5.28 -1.83 -7.21
N VAL A 187 4.72 -2.98 -7.64
CA VAL A 187 5.47 -3.98 -8.42
C VAL A 187 5.96 -3.36 -9.74
N GLY A 188 5.12 -2.57 -10.42
CA GLY A 188 5.49 -1.83 -11.63
C GLY A 188 6.56 -0.76 -11.40
N ASP A 189 6.61 -0.16 -10.20
CA ASP A 189 7.65 0.83 -9.84
C ASP A 189 9.06 0.19 -9.73
N ILE A 190 9.17 -1.11 -9.42
CA ILE A 190 10.45 -1.81 -9.19
C ILE A 190 10.85 -2.77 -10.30
N TRP A 191 9.89 -3.32 -11.06
CA TRP A 191 10.16 -4.28 -12.13
C TRP A 191 9.82 -3.68 -13.49
N ARG A 192 10.75 -3.77 -14.46
CA ARG A 192 10.47 -3.43 -15.86
C ARG A 192 9.63 -4.53 -16.50
N ILE A 193 8.81 -4.18 -17.48
CA ILE A 193 7.95 -5.13 -18.21
C ILE A 193 8.77 -6.29 -18.77
N GLU A 194 9.93 -5.99 -19.36
CA GLU A 194 10.85 -6.99 -19.95
C GLU A 194 11.69 -7.72 -18.89
N GLY A 195 11.73 -7.24 -17.66
CA GLY A 195 12.64 -7.69 -16.61
C GLY A 195 12.02 -8.40 -15.40
N GLY A 196 10.83 -9.01 -15.56
CA GLY A 196 10.22 -9.81 -14.49
C GLY A 196 8.99 -9.21 -13.83
N PHE A 197 8.41 -8.14 -14.39
CA PHE A 197 7.16 -7.53 -13.90
C PHE A 197 6.03 -8.55 -13.73
N MET A 198 5.80 -9.41 -14.74
CA MET A 198 4.75 -10.44 -14.70
C MET A 198 4.95 -11.44 -13.55
N ASN A 199 6.21 -11.86 -13.33
CA ASN A 199 6.55 -12.77 -12.22
C ASN A 199 6.35 -12.08 -10.86
N GLY A 200 6.75 -10.82 -10.75
CA GLY A 200 6.54 -10.01 -9.56
C GLY A 200 5.06 -9.82 -9.24
N LEU A 201 4.25 -9.53 -10.27
CA LEU A 201 2.82 -9.35 -10.16
C LEU A 201 2.11 -10.67 -9.78
N ALA A 202 2.50 -11.79 -10.41
CA ALA A 202 1.98 -13.11 -10.06
C ALA A 202 2.32 -13.47 -8.61
N PHE A 203 3.56 -13.26 -8.17
CA PHE A 203 3.99 -13.54 -6.80
C PHE A 203 3.21 -12.70 -5.77
N TRP A 204 3.04 -11.40 -6.03
CA TRP A 204 2.19 -10.55 -5.19
C TRP A 204 0.73 -11.03 -5.18
N GLY A 205 0.18 -11.39 -6.34
CA GLY A 205 -1.20 -11.88 -6.50
C GLY A 205 -1.48 -13.20 -5.77
N LEU A 206 -0.48 -14.07 -5.57
CA LEU A 206 -0.63 -15.28 -4.76
C LEU A 206 -1.07 -14.97 -3.32
N GLY A 207 -0.74 -13.80 -2.79
CA GLY A 207 -1.20 -13.35 -1.48
C GLY A 207 -2.72 -13.20 -1.39
N ALA A 208 -3.36 -12.77 -2.50
CA ALA A 208 -4.81 -12.61 -2.58
C ALA A 208 -5.56 -13.95 -2.48
N TYR A 209 -5.00 -15.02 -3.02
CA TYR A 209 -5.58 -16.37 -2.94
C TYR A 209 -5.18 -17.08 -1.64
N GLY A 210 -3.93 -16.92 -1.22
CA GLY A 210 -3.40 -17.53 0.00
C GLY A 210 -4.07 -17.03 1.27
N GLY A 211 -4.40 -15.75 1.34
CA GLY A 211 -5.05 -15.15 2.49
C GLY A 211 -6.37 -15.80 2.87
N PRO A 212 -7.38 -15.80 1.98
CA PRO A 212 -8.68 -16.43 2.23
C PRO A 212 -8.61 -17.94 2.51
N THR A 213 -7.61 -18.62 1.95
CA THR A 213 -7.43 -20.07 2.17
C THR A 213 -6.82 -20.37 3.54
N LEU A 214 -5.78 -19.62 3.92
CA LEU A 214 -5.09 -19.83 5.21
C LEU A 214 -5.86 -19.27 6.40
N GLY A 215 -6.71 -18.26 6.19
CA GLY A 215 -7.50 -17.65 7.25
C GLY A 215 -8.35 -18.65 8.02
N PRO A 216 -9.28 -19.33 7.38
CA PRO A 216 -10.13 -20.34 8.03
C PRO A 216 -9.35 -21.52 8.63
N LEU A 217 -8.24 -21.92 7.98
CA LEU A 217 -7.38 -22.99 8.49
C LEU A 217 -6.79 -22.63 9.86
N ILE A 218 -6.20 -21.45 9.98
CA ILE A 218 -5.60 -20.97 11.24
C ILE A 218 -6.68 -20.69 12.28
N ALA A 219 -7.76 -20.02 11.88
CA ALA A 219 -8.82 -19.63 12.78
C ALA A 219 -9.68 -20.81 13.25
N GLY A 220 -9.78 -21.89 12.45
CA GLY A 220 -10.54 -23.07 12.80
C GLY A 220 -10.05 -23.70 14.12
N PHE A 221 -8.74 -23.83 14.30
CA PHE A 221 -8.17 -24.32 15.55
C PHE A 221 -8.44 -23.39 16.73
N ALA A 222 -8.40 -22.08 16.50
CA ALA A 222 -8.66 -21.09 17.55
C ALA A 222 -10.14 -21.07 17.93
N ALA A 223 -11.05 -21.11 16.94
CA ALA A 223 -12.49 -21.07 17.16
C ALA A 223 -12.98 -22.29 17.95
N GLN A 224 -12.50 -23.50 17.61
CA GLN A 224 -12.93 -24.75 18.28
C GLN A 224 -12.57 -24.81 19.75
N ASN A 225 -11.42 -24.23 20.14
CA ASN A 225 -10.92 -24.38 21.51
C ASN A 225 -11.17 -23.15 22.40
N LEU A 226 -11.23 -21.95 21.80
CA LEU A 226 -11.18 -20.68 22.54
C LEU A 226 -12.34 -19.72 22.20
N GLY A 227 -13.18 -20.07 21.22
CA GLY A 227 -14.32 -19.26 20.78
C GLY A 227 -13.99 -18.24 19.69
N TRP A 228 -15.04 -17.59 19.16
CA TRP A 228 -14.97 -16.73 17.98
C TRP A 228 -13.99 -15.54 18.09
N ARG A 229 -13.84 -14.95 19.28
CA ARG A 229 -12.93 -13.84 19.51
C ARG A 229 -11.48 -14.18 19.22
N TRP A 230 -11.10 -15.42 19.45
CA TRP A 230 -9.75 -15.91 19.21
C TRP A 230 -9.44 -16.13 17.73
N THR A 231 -10.42 -16.03 16.84
CA THR A 231 -10.14 -16.00 15.40
C THR A 231 -9.43 -14.71 14.97
N ILE A 232 -9.61 -13.61 15.72
CA ILE A 232 -9.07 -12.29 15.38
C ILE A 232 -7.63 -12.11 15.87
N TRP A 233 -7.24 -12.71 17.00
CA TRP A 233 -5.91 -12.52 17.60
C TRP A 233 -4.75 -13.01 16.74
N PRO A 234 -4.81 -14.15 16.04
CA PRO A 234 -3.75 -14.55 15.10
C PRO A 234 -3.55 -13.52 13.98
N LEU A 235 -4.63 -12.92 13.48
CA LEU A 235 -4.56 -11.85 12.48
C LEU A 235 -3.85 -10.60 13.05
N PHE A 236 -4.18 -10.21 14.26
CA PHE A 236 -3.53 -9.10 14.95
C PHE A 236 -2.01 -9.33 15.09
N CYS A 237 -1.61 -10.52 15.55
CA CYS A 237 -0.19 -10.86 15.69
C CYS A 237 0.53 -10.86 14.35
N LEU A 238 -0.05 -11.48 13.32
CA LEU A 238 0.52 -11.51 11.97
C LEU A 238 0.70 -10.10 11.42
N ASN A 239 -0.36 -9.28 11.46
CA ASN A 239 -0.29 -7.91 10.98
C ASN A 239 0.70 -7.05 11.76
N GLY A 240 0.82 -7.24 13.08
CA GLY A 240 1.81 -6.57 13.91
C GLY A 240 3.25 -6.87 13.48
N ILE A 241 3.54 -8.13 13.19
CA ILE A 241 4.85 -8.55 12.65
C ILE A 241 5.08 -7.92 11.26
N VAL A 242 4.12 -8.02 10.37
CA VAL A 242 4.21 -7.48 9.00
C VAL A 242 4.38 -5.97 9.05
N TRP A 243 3.61 -5.27 9.87
CA TRP A 243 3.74 -3.82 10.05
C TRP A 243 5.12 -3.42 10.57
N THR A 244 5.63 -4.15 11.55
CA THR A 244 6.98 -3.91 12.08
C THR A 244 8.04 -4.09 11.00
N LEU A 245 7.97 -5.17 10.22
CA LEU A 245 8.89 -5.40 9.11
C LEU A 245 8.81 -4.28 8.06
N LEU A 246 7.61 -3.85 7.68
CA LEU A 246 7.41 -2.74 6.74
C LEU A 246 8.00 -1.45 7.28
N PHE A 247 7.72 -1.10 8.53
CA PHE A 247 8.19 0.12 9.15
C PHE A 247 9.72 0.26 9.12
N PHE A 248 10.43 -0.85 9.37
CA PHE A 248 11.89 -0.84 9.41
C PHE A 248 12.58 -1.07 8.07
N THR A 249 11.93 -1.75 7.10
CA THR A 249 12.63 -2.22 5.90
C THR A 249 12.00 -1.85 4.58
N PHE A 250 10.76 -1.34 4.57
CA PHE A 250 10.08 -0.98 3.31
C PHE A 250 10.55 0.39 2.81
N PRO A 251 11.14 0.48 1.61
CA PRO A 251 11.59 1.73 1.02
C PRO A 251 10.45 2.48 0.32
N GLU A 252 10.68 3.75 0.00
CA GLU A 252 9.84 4.45 -0.97
C GLU A 252 10.12 3.92 -2.38
N THR A 253 9.06 3.58 -3.11
CA THR A 253 9.15 3.00 -4.47
C THR A 253 8.67 3.95 -5.55
N SER A 254 7.87 4.96 -5.20
CA SER A 254 7.37 5.93 -6.16
C SER A 254 8.49 6.82 -6.71
N SER A 255 8.74 6.72 -8.00
CA SER A 255 9.69 7.56 -8.72
C SER A 255 9.37 9.05 -8.58
N GLU A 256 8.08 9.42 -8.64
CA GLU A 256 7.64 10.81 -8.50
C GLU A 256 7.97 11.36 -7.11
N THR A 257 7.79 10.56 -6.06
CA THR A 257 8.09 10.94 -4.67
C THR A 257 9.59 11.05 -4.43
N ILE A 258 10.39 10.11 -4.94
CA ILE A 258 11.85 10.13 -4.81
C ILE A 258 12.41 11.39 -5.48
N LEU A 259 11.97 11.69 -6.70
CA LEU A 259 12.40 12.87 -7.44
C LEU A 259 11.90 14.17 -6.81
N SER A 260 10.71 14.19 -6.19
CA SER A 260 10.22 15.36 -5.45
C SER A 260 11.05 15.63 -4.20
N ARG A 261 11.42 14.59 -3.45
CA ARG A 261 12.34 14.72 -2.32
C ARG A 261 13.73 15.24 -2.76
N ARG A 262 14.23 14.75 -3.91
CA ARG A 262 15.48 15.21 -4.52
C ARG A 262 15.40 16.69 -4.92
N ALA A 263 14.34 17.11 -5.59
CA ALA A 263 14.12 18.51 -5.96
C ALA A 263 14.07 19.42 -4.72
N SER A 264 13.38 18.99 -3.65
CA SER A 264 13.34 19.71 -2.38
C SER A 264 14.71 19.85 -1.72
N GLN A 265 15.55 18.81 -1.77
CA GLN A 265 16.93 18.87 -1.27
C GLN A 265 17.79 19.83 -2.10
N LEU A 266 17.65 19.78 -3.41
CA LEU A 266 18.37 20.71 -4.32
C LEU A 266 18.01 22.17 -4.03
N ARG A 267 16.71 22.49 -3.86
CA ARG A 267 16.27 23.86 -3.47
C ARG A 267 16.91 24.30 -2.15
N LYS A 268 16.95 23.43 -1.15
CA LYS A 268 17.57 23.76 0.15
C LYS A 268 19.07 23.99 0.06
N HIS A 269 19.78 23.27 -0.82
CA HIS A 269 21.23 23.39 -0.95
C HIS A 269 21.67 24.54 -1.86
N THR A 270 20.93 24.77 -2.95
CA THR A 270 21.30 25.79 -3.95
C THR A 270 20.64 27.16 -3.71
N GLY A 271 19.58 27.20 -2.90
CA GLY A 271 18.75 28.40 -2.73
C GLY A 271 17.91 28.74 -3.98
N ASN A 272 17.91 27.87 -5.01
CA ASN A 272 17.20 28.13 -6.26
C ASN A 272 15.84 27.39 -6.26
N GLU A 273 14.75 28.14 -6.22
CA GLU A 273 13.38 27.64 -6.19
C GLU A 273 12.88 27.06 -7.55
N LEU A 274 13.68 27.18 -8.60
CA LEU A 274 13.31 26.69 -9.93
C LEU A 274 13.42 25.17 -10.08
N TYR A 275 14.13 24.47 -9.19
CA TYR A 275 14.21 23.00 -9.19
C TYR A 275 12.88 22.38 -8.78
N ARG A 276 12.26 21.61 -9.69
CA ARG A 276 11.00 20.91 -9.46
C ARG A 276 11.03 19.52 -10.06
N SER A 277 10.28 18.59 -9.47
CA SER A 277 10.01 17.30 -10.10
C SER A 277 8.79 17.40 -11.03
N ARG A 278 8.67 16.46 -11.97
CA ARG A 278 7.45 16.33 -12.79
C ARG A 278 6.21 16.10 -11.95
N GLY A 279 6.32 15.31 -10.87
CA GLY A 279 5.24 15.06 -9.92
C GLY A 279 4.76 16.35 -9.25
N GLU A 280 5.68 17.22 -8.75
CA GLU A 280 5.31 18.51 -8.14
C GLU A 280 4.59 19.45 -9.12
N ILE A 281 4.96 19.42 -10.41
CA ILE A 281 4.28 20.21 -11.45
C ILE A 281 2.87 19.68 -11.70
N LYS A 282 2.71 18.35 -11.76
CA LYS A 282 1.43 17.65 -11.91
C LYS A 282 0.51 17.94 -10.71
N ASP A 283 1.04 17.84 -9.50
CA ASP A 283 0.28 18.08 -8.25
C ASP A 283 -0.27 19.51 -8.17
N ARG A 284 0.39 20.50 -8.72
CA ARG A 284 -0.12 21.88 -8.76
C ARG A 284 -1.35 22.07 -9.65
N GLN A 285 -1.54 21.21 -10.63
CA GLN A 285 -2.71 21.20 -11.50
C GLN A 285 -3.83 20.31 -10.95
N PHE A 286 -3.59 19.71 -9.79
CA PHE A 286 -4.48 18.75 -9.17
C PHE A 286 -5.68 19.47 -8.53
N SER A 287 -6.88 19.08 -8.97
CA SER A 287 -8.13 19.48 -8.33
C SER A 287 -8.77 18.26 -7.70
N MET A 288 -9.25 18.37 -6.44
CA MET A 288 -9.95 17.27 -5.76
C MET A 288 -11.15 16.75 -6.54
N SER A 289 -11.89 17.62 -7.23
CA SER A 289 -13.01 17.20 -8.08
C SER A 289 -12.55 16.37 -9.27
N LYS A 290 -11.40 16.69 -9.85
CA LYS A 290 -10.81 15.94 -10.97
C LYS A 290 -10.31 14.57 -10.50
N LEU A 291 -9.73 14.50 -9.31
CA LEU A 291 -9.31 13.24 -8.68
C LEU A 291 -10.50 12.30 -8.46
N LEU A 292 -11.59 12.80 -7.87
CA LEU A 292 -12.79 12.00 -7.64
C LEU A 292 -13.40 11.48 -8.95
N VAL A 293 -13.42 12.29 -10.00
CA VAL A 293 -13.89 11.87 -11.32
C VAL A 293 -12.96 10.80 -11.90
N GLU A 294 -11.64 11.00 -11.86
CA GLU A 294 -10.69 10.04 -12.41
C GLU A 294 -10.67 8.71 -11.62
N THR A 295 -10.94 8.75 -10.34
CA THR A 295 -10.86 7.56 -9.48
C THR A 295 -12.17 6.81 -9.34
N LEU A 296 -13.32 7.50 -9.34
CA LEU A 296 -14.63 6.87 -9.18
C LEU A 296 -15.32 6.66 -10.52
N TYR A 297 -15.34 7.67 -11.38
CA TYR A 297 -16.10 7.63 -12.62
C TYR A 297 -15.39 6.83 -13.72
N ARG A 298 -14.08 7.05 -13.94
CA ARG A 298 -13.34 6.36 -15.01
C ARG A 298 -13.31 4.84 -14.89
N PRO A 299 -13.07 4.21 -13.70
CA PRO A 299 -13.12 2.76 -13.59
C PRO A 299 -14.51 2.19 -13.90
N MET A 300 -15.58 2.89 -13.52
CA MET A 300 -16.96 2.49 -13.87
C MET A 300 -17.24 2.64 -15.37
N GLU A 301 -16.85 3.77 -15.96
CA GLU A 301 -16.94 4.01 -17.39
C GLU A 301 -16.15 2.93 -18.16
N LEU A 302 -14.91 2.66 -17.82
CA LEU A 302 -14.10 1.61 -18.46
C LEU A 302 -14.70 0.21 -18.29
N THR A 303 -15.28 -0.11 -17.14
CA THR A 303 -15.94 -1.40 -16.91
C THR A 303 -17.15 -1.59 -17.85
N ILE A 304 -17.88 -0.52 -18.17
CA ILE A 304 -19.06 -0.56 -19.04
C ILE A 304 -18.65 -0.51 -20.52
N THR A 305 -17.64 0.31 -20.85
CA THR A 305 -17.23 0.54 -22.25
C THR A 305 -16.34 -0.57 -22.81
N GLU A 306 -15.58 -1.25 -21.95
CA GLU A 306 -14.63 -2.30 -22.34
C GLU A 306 -15.23 -3.70 -22.05
N PRO A 307 -15.72 -4.44 -23.08
CA PRO A 307 -16.37 -5.74 -22.87
C PRO A 307 -15.49 -6.77 -22.16
N VAL A 308 -14.17 -6.72 -22.40
CA VAL A 308 -13.19 -7.62 -21.76
C VAL A 308 -13.14 -7.40 -20.25
N LEU A 309 -13.16 -6.14 -19.82
CA LEU A 309 -13.18 -5.79 -18.38
C LEU A 309 -14.51 -6.21 -17.75
N LEU A 310 -15.62 -5.96 -18.43
CA LEU A 310 -16.95 -6.36 -17.94
C LEU A 310 -17.04 -7.88 -17.76
N CYS A 311 -16.65 -8.67 -18.77
CA CYS A 311 -16.65 -10.13 -18.68
C CYS A 311 -15.72 -10.64 -17.59
N SER A 312 -14.52 -10.06 -17.46
CA SER A 312 -13.56 -10.43 -16.41
C SER A 312 -14.09 -10.12 -15.01
N ASN A 313 -14.73 -8.97 -14.82
CA ASN A 313 -15.33 -8.58 -13.55
C ASN A 313 -16.50 -9.49 -13.16
N ILE A 314 -17.36 -9.85 -14.13
CA ILE A 314 -18.45 -10.80 -13.91
C ILE A 314 -17.90 -12.18 -13.55
N TYR A 315 -16.87 -12.66 -14.27
CA TYR A 315 -16.24 -13.94 -13.99
C TYR A 315 -15.63 -14.00 -12.59
N ILE A 316 -14.88 -12.96 -12.20
CA ILE A 316 -14.29 -12.86 -10.87
C ILE A 316 -15.39 -12.79 -9.79
N ALA A 317 -16.45 -11.98 -10.00
CA ALA A 317 -17.57 -11.90 -9.08
C ALA A 317 -18.26 -13.26 -8.89
N TYR A 318 -18.42 -14.02 -9.97
CA TYR A 318 -18.97 -15.39 -9.91
C TYR A 318 -18.06 -16.34 -9.11
N LEU A 319 -16.73 -16.31 -9.35
CA LEU A 319 -15.78 -17.15 -8.62
C LEU A 319 -15.74 -16.86 -7.10
N TYR A 320 -15.91 -15.60 -6.70
CA TYR A 320 -15.92 -15.22 -5.29
C TYR A 320 -17.31 -15.32 -4.62
N GLY A 321 -18.37 -15.51 -5.41
CA GLY A 321 -19.75 -15.61 -4.93
C GLY A 321 -20.23 -17.04 -4.68
N ILE A 322 -19.45 -18.03 -5.13
CA ILE A 322 -19.65 -19.45 -4.87
C ILE A 322 -18.83 -19.86 -3.65
#